data_8d30ec851142f0e331245ec10e944d7e
#
_entry.id   8d30ec851142f0e331245ec10e944d7e
#
_cell.length_a   1.000
_cell.length_b   1.000
_cell.length_c   1.000
_cell.angle_alpha   90.00
_cell.angle_beta   90.00
_cell.angle_gamma   90.00
#
_symmetry.space_group_name_H-M   'P 1'
#
loop_
_entity.id
_entity.type
_entity.pdbx_description
1 polymer ?
#
loop_
_entity_poly.entity_id
_entity_poly.type
_entity_poly.pdbx_seq_one_letter_code
_entity_poly.pdbx_strand_id
1 'polypeptide(L)'
;MSRLCEGRVAIVTGAGRGVGREHALLLARAGAKVVVNDIGAGVDGTGRDTSPAGEVVAAIRKSGGEAIANSEDVGDWKGAKAMIDAAIAHFGRLDVLINNAGNLRDRMLTNMEEHEWDDVMRVHLKGTFAPSRHAAAHWRDESKRIGGPVKGRIINTSSTSGLYGNVGQTNYGAAKAGIAAFTIIAARELRRYGVTVNAISPTALTRMTEGLRQLTEDEKALRDPRWVSPTVVYLASEEAQDITGRVIQAGMGRIAVCEGWRRGAEVNQVADPREAGTLVREMMARVRKNSGMDGLELD
;
A
#
# COMPACT_ATOMS: atom_id res chain seq x y z
N MET A 1 21.06 8.48 12.15
CA MET A 1 19.68 8.09 11.91
C MET A 1 19.24 7.12 12.99
N SER A 2 18.02 7.25 13.51
CA SER A 2 17.45 6.31 14.48
C SER A 2 17.32 4.90 13.85
N ARG A 3 17.75 3.85 14.56
CA ARG A 3 17.66 2.45 14.11
C ARG A 3 16.31 1.84 14.47
N LEU A 4 15.22 2.52 14.07
CA LEU A 4 13.83 2.17 14.39
C LEU A 4 13.39 0.74 14.02
N CYS A 5 14.05 0.13 13.04
CA CYS A 5 13.73 -1.21 12.55
C CYS A 5 14.88 -2.21 12.79
N GLU A 6 15.71 -1.97 13.81
CA GLU A 6 16.85 -2.81 14.13
C GLU A 6 16.47 -4.29 14.28
N GLY A 7 17.15 -5.16 13.52
CA GLY A 7 16.95 -6.61 13.57
C GLY A 7 15.63 -7.11 13.02
N ARG A 8 14.73 -6.23 12.54
CA ARG A 8 13.48 -6.63 11.89
C ARG A 8 13.74 -7.14 10.47
N VAL A 9 12.94 -8.07 10.01
CA VAL A 9 12.96 -8.59 8.65
C VAL A 9 11.75 -8.04 7.89
N ALA A 10 12.01 -7.34 6.79
CA ALA A 10 10.99 -6.68 5.98
C ALA A 10 10.97 -7.20 4.54
N ILE A 11 9.79 -7.50 4.02
CA ILE A 11 9.56 -7.71 2.58
C ILE A 11 8.98 -6.41 2.01
N VAL A 12 9.53 -5.93 0.90
CA VAL A 12 8.98 -4.82 0.12
C VAL A 12 8.70 -5.30 -1.30
N THR A 13 7.44 -5.26 -1.73
CA THR A 13 7.05 -5.66 -3.08
C THR A 13 7.08 -4.47 -4.05
N GLY A 14 7.44 -4.73 -5.32
CA GLY A 14 7.68 -3.67 -6.30
C GLY A 14 8.82 -2.75 -5.88
N ALA A 15 9.89 -3.32 -5.29
CA ALA A 15 10.95 -2.58 -4.62
C ALA A 15 12.17 -2.28 -5.49
N GLY A 16 12.13 -2.62 -6.78
CA GLY A 16 13.24 -2.34 -7.70
C GLY A 16 13.35 -0.87 -8.10
N ARG A 17 12.25 -0.11 -8.04
CA ARG A 17 12.19 1.29 -8.52
C ARG A 17 11.21 2.13 -7.70
N GLY A 18 11.24 3.46 -7.91
CA GLY A 18 10.28 4.42 -7.36
C GLY A 18 10.12 4.35 -5.84
N VAL A 19 8.87 4.41 -5.39
CA VAL A 19 8.53 4.46 -3.95
C VAL A 19 9.00 3.20 -3.21
N GLY A 20 8.81 2.01 -3.81
CA GLY A 20 9.24 0.74 -3.20
C GLY A 20 10.75 0.65 -2.99
N ARG A 21 11.54 1.16 -3.94
CA ARG A 21 13.00 1.26 -3.79
C ARG A 21 13.39 2.14 -2.61
N GLU A 22 12.78 3.30 -2.48
CA GLU A 22 13.06 4.20 -1.37
C GLU A 22 12.63 3.61 0.00
N HIS A 23 11.54 2.85 0.03
CA HIS A 23 11.16 2.08 1.22
C HIS A 23 12.23 1.08 1.61
N ALA A 24 12.70 0.26 0.66
CA ALA A 24 13.73 -0.76 0.90
C ALA A 24 15.04 -0.14 1.40
N LEU A 25 15.49 0.94 0.76
CA LEU A 25 16.71 1.65 1.15
C LEU A 25 16.61 2.27 2.54
N LEU A 26 15.48 2.92 2.88
CA LEU A 26 15.33 3.57 4.18
C LEU A 26 15.13 2.54 5.31
N LEU A 27 14.41 1.44 5.07
CA LEU A 27 14.30 0.32 6.01
C LEU A 27 15.66 -0.26 6.36
N ALA A 28 16.50 -0.52 5.34
CA ALA A 28 17.86 -1.02 5.58
C ALA A 28 18.70 -0.04 6.39
N ARG A 29 18.63 1.27 6.09
CA ARG A 29 19.29 2.31 6.88
C ARG A 29 18.76 2.41 8.32
N ALA A 30 17.49 2.06 8.53
CA ALA A 30 16.86 1.97 9.85
C ALA A 30 17.17 0.66 10.60
N GLY A 31 18.03 -0.22 10.04
CA GLY A 31 18.50 -1.46 10.65
C GLY A 31 17.72 -2.72 10.30
N ALA A 32 16.78 -2.66 9.36
CA ALA A 32 16.06 -3.84 8.90
C ALA A 32 16.89 -4.67 7.91
N LYS A 33 16.68 -6.00 7.92
CA LYS A 33 17.06 -6.92 6.85
C LYS A 33 15.94 -6.94 5.81
N VAL A 34 16.25 -6.80 4.52
CA VAL A 34 15.24 -6.52 3.50
C VAL A 34 15.20 -7.58 2.40
N VAL A 35 14.02 -8.12 2.14
CA VAL A 35 13.71 -8.84 0.91
C VAL A 35 13.18 -7.84 -0.11
N VAL A 36 13.96 -7.59 -1.15
CA VAL A 36 13.62 -6.70 -2.26
C VAL A 36 12.92 -7.52 -3.33
N ASN A 37 11.58 -7.50 -3.34
CA ASN A 37 10.81 -8.21 -4.34
C ASN A 37 10.46 -7.28 -5.51
N ASP A 38 10.80 -7.71 -6.73
CA ASP A 38 10.39 -7.05 -7.98
C ASP A 38 10.51 -8.03 -9.15
N ILE A 39 9.46 -8.14 -9.95
CA ILE A 39 9.48 -8.96 -11.19
C ILE A 39 10.12 -8.22 -12.35
N GLY A 40 10.42 -6.92 -12.20
CA GLY A 40 11.02 -6.05 -13.21
C GLY A 40 10.10 -5.71 -14.37
N ALA A 41 8.78 -5.78 -14.18
CA ALA A 41 7.82 -5.42 -15.23
C ALA A 41 7.87 -3.94 -15.60
N GLY A 42 7.38 -3.62 -16.79
CA GLY A 42 7.05 -2.27 -17.22
C GLY A 42 5.93 -1.63 -16.39
N VAL A 43 5.63 -0.35 -16.66
CA VAL A 43 4.52 0.36 -16.00
C VAL A 43 3.18 -0.31 -16.29
N ASP A 44 3.03 -0.87 -17.46
CA ASP A 44 1.87 -1.62 -17.93
C ASP A 44 1.77 -3.06 -17.36
N GLY A 45 2.75 -3.49 -16.56
CA GLY A 45 2.81 -4.82 -15.96
C GLY A 45 3.37 -5.90 -16.88
N THR A 46 3.88 -5.55 -18.07
CA THR A 46 4.48 -6.51 -19.01
C THR A 46 6.00 -6.66 -18.83
N GLY A 47 6.55 -7.78 -19.28
CA GLY A 47 7.98 -8.07 -19.21
C GLY A 47 8.43 -8.59 -17.84
N ARG A 48 9.69 -9.05 -17.78
CA ARG A 48 10.40 -9.47 -16.57
C ARG A 48 11.87 -9.10 -16.68
N ASP A 49 12.41 -8.48 -15.63
CA ASP A 49 13.82 -8.10 -15.50
C ASP A 49 14.24 -8.10 -14.03
N THR A 50 15.09 -8.98 -13.62
CA THR A 50 15.54 -9.11 -12.23
C THR A 50 16.61 -8.09 -11.84
N SER A 51 17.16 -7.32 -12.79
CA SER A 51 18.21 -6.32 -12.55
C SER A 51 17.82 -5.25 -11.52
N PRO A 52 16.61 -4.64 -11.56
CA PRO A 52 16.25 -3.59 -10.63
C PRO A 52 16.28 -4.02 -9.17
N ALA A 53 15.79 -5.23 -8.85
CA ALA A 53 15.85 -5.76 -7.48
C ALA A 53 17.32 -5.99 -7.07
N GLY A 54 18.14 -6.54 -7.98
CA GLY A 54 19.56 -6.77 -7.75
C GLY A 54 20.35 -5.47 -7.49
N GLU A 55 20.06 -4.40 -8.21
CA GLU A 55 20.68 -3.07 -8.02
C GLU A 55 20.36 -2.50 -6.62
N VAL A 56 19.11 -2.63 -6.15
CA VAL A 56 18.71 -2.17 -4.82
C VAL A 56 19.40 -3.00 -3.74
N VAL A 57 19.49 -4.32 -3.90
CA VAL A 57 20.24 -5.21 -2.99
C VAL A 57 21.70 -4.81 -2.92
N ALA A 58 22.35 -4.55 -4.07
CA ALA A 58 23.73 -4.10 -4.12
C ALA A 58 23.93 -2.77 -3.40
N ALA A 59 23.01 -1.81 -3.58
CA ALA A 59 23.05 -0.51 -2.90
C ALA A 59 22.90 -0.65 -1.37
N ILE A 60 21.98 -1.51 -0.90
CA ILE A 60 21.80 -1.80 0.53
C ILE A 60 23.08 -2.41 1.11
N ARG A 61 23.64 -3.43 0.46
CA ARG A 61 24.88 -4.10 0.93
C ARG A 61 26.07 -3.16 0.93
N LYS A 62 26.21 -2.30 -0.07
CA LYS A 62 27.26 -1.28 -0.15
C LYS A 62 27.19 -0.29 1.03
N SER A 63 25.99 -0.03 1.55
CA SER A 63 25.80 0.83 2.74
C SER A 63 25.87 0.07 4.07
N GLY A 64 26.29 -1.20 4.06
CA GLY A 64 26.47 -2.03 5.25
C GLY A 64 25.19 -2.72 5.76
N GLY A 65 24.09 -2.68 4.99
CA GLY A 65 22.85 -3.37 5.32
C GLY A 65 22.80 -4.80 4.78
N GLU A 66 21.77 -5.56 5.18
CA GLU A 66 21.51 -6.92 4.71
C GLU A 66 20.27 -6.96 3.82
N ALA A 67 20.39 -7.53 2.61
CA ALA A 67 19.26 -7.70 1.72
C ALA A 67 19.43 -8.90 0.77
N ILE A 68 18.30 -9.45 0.33
CA ILE A 68 18.21 -10.44 -0.75
C ILE A 68 17.20 -9.98 -1.81
N ALA A 69 17.42 -10.38 -3.05
CA ALA A 69 16.47 -10.18 -4.15
C ALA A 69 15.46 -11.33 -4.19
N ASN A 70 14.25 -11.03 -4.62
CA ASN A 70 13.18 -11.97 -4.89
C ASN A 70 12.42 -11.51 -6.14
N SER A 71 12.02 -12.43 -7.01
CA SER A 71 11.31 -12.14 -8.27
C SER A 71 9.96 -12.84 -8.40
N GLU A 72 9.39 -13.26 -7.28
CA GLU A 72 8.07 -13.89 -7.28
C GLU A 72 6.95 -12.89 -7.62
N ASP A 73 5.94 -13.37 -8.36
CA ASP A 73 4.76 -12.58 -8.71
C ASP A 73 3.79 -12.54 -7.51
N VAL A 74 3.54 -11.35 -7.00
CA VAL A 74 2.61 -11.11 -5.89
C VAL A 74 1.17 -11.50 -6.22
N GLY A 75 0.78 -11.42 -7.50
CA GLY A 75 -0.55 -11.82 -7.99
C GLY A 75 -0.72 -13.34 -8.18
N ASP A 76 0.38 -14.11 -8.11
CA ASP A 76 0.33 -15.57 -8.07
C ASP A 76 0.30 -16.07 -6.62
N TRP A 77 -0.62 -16.98 -6.34
CA TRP A 77 -0.81 -17.51 -4.98
C TRP A 77 0.41 -18.26 -4.45
N LYS A 78 1.04 -19.07 -5.31
CA LYS A 78 2.23 -19.86 -4.97
C LYS A 78 3.46 -18.96 -4.88
N GLY A 79 3.62 -18.02 -5.79
CA GLY A 79 4.68 -17.01 -5.77
C GLY A 79 4.62 -16.16 -4.50
N ALA A 80 3.45 -15.66 -4.13
CA ALA A 80 3.26 -14.93 -2.87
C ALA A 80 3.68 -15.76 -1.64
N LYS A 81 3.36 -17.09 -1.62
CA LYS A 81 3.81 -17.96 -0.55
C LYS A 81 5.33 -18.13 -0.58
N ALA A 82 5.91 -18.42 -1.74
CA ALA A 82 7.35 -18.63 -1.90
C ALA A 82 8.17 -17.41 -1.44
N MET A 83 7.67 -16.19 -1.70
CA MET A 83 8.28 -14.95 -1.23
C MET A 83 8.31 -14.87 0.31
N ILE A 84 7.21 -15.21 0.99
CA ILE A 84 7.16 -15.25 2.47
C ILE A 84 8.11 -16.31 3.01
N ASP A 85 8.07 -17.52 2.44
CA ASP A 85 8.93 -18.63 2.84
C ASP A 85 10.42 -18.30 2.66
N ALA A 86 10.79 -17.61 1.58
CA ALA A 86 12.17 -17.18 1.31
C ALA A 86 12.70 -16.22 2.39
N ALA A 87 11.88 -15.27 2.86
CA ALA A 87 12.25 -14.37 3.95
C ALA A 87 12.52 -15.12 5.24
N ILE A 88 11.64 -16.06 5.59
CA ILE A 88 11.74 -16.87 6.80
C ILE A 88 12.94 -17.83 6.72
N ALA A 89 13.14 -18.49 5.58
CA ALA A 89 14.25 -19.42 5.37
C ALA A 89 15.62 -18.74 5.44
N HIS A 90 15.73 -17.51 4.91
CA HIS A 90 17.00 -16.78 4.84
C HIS A 90 17.34 -16.03 6.13
N PHE A 91 16.35 -15.37 6.75
CA PHE A 91 16.56 -14.48 7.90
C PHE A 91 16.01 -15.04 9.22
N GLY A 92 15.35 -16.20 9.19
CA GLY A 92 14.80 -16.87 10.37
C GLY A 92 13.47 -16.31 10.88
N ARG A 93 12.96 -15.22 10.31
CA ARG A 93 11.73 -14.53 10.75
C ARG A 93 11.15 -13.65 9.67
N LEU A 94 9.92 -13.18 9.90
CA LEU A 94 9.29 -12.09 9.14
C LEU A 94 8.58 -11.15 10.13
N ASP A 95 8.85 -9.86 10.03
CA ASP A 95 8.26 -8.84 10.90
C ASP A 95 7.41 -7.81 10.14
N VAL A 96 7.78 -7.51 8.89
CA VAL A 96 7.16 -6.43 8.11
C VAL A 96 6.86 -6.90 6.70
N LEU A 97 5.65 -6.66 6.23
CA LEU A 97 5.26 -6.83 4.84
C LEU A 97 4.76 -5.50 4.29
N ILE A 98 5.43 -4.98 3.25
CA ILE A 98 5.03 -3.77 2.53
C ILE A 98 4.54 -4.17 1.16
N ASN A 99 3.22 -4.11 0.95
CA ASN A 99 2.54 -4.35 -0.31
C ASN A 99 2.54 -3.06 -1.14
N ASN A 100 3.54 -2.91 -2.02
CA ASN A 100 3.71 -1.73 -2.84
C ASN A 100 3.67 -2.02 -4.36
N ALA A 101 3.84 -3.27 -4.80
CA ALA A 101 3.78 -3.65 -6.21
C ALA A 101 2.51 -3.16 -6.91
N GLY A 102 2.65 -2.70 -8.15
CA GLY A 102 1.52 -2.16 -8.92
C GLY A 102 1.86 -1.89 -10.38
N ASN A 103 0.82 -1.75 -11.19
CA ASN A 103 0.84 -1.40 -12.60
C ASN A 103 -0.27 -0.40 -12.93
N LEU A 104 -0.31 0.15 -14.15
CA LEU A 104 -1.38 1.01 -14.64
C LEU A 104 -1.92 0.51 -15.97
N ARG A 105 -3.23 0.56 -16.13
CA ARG A 105 -3.99 0.34 -17.35
C ARG A 105 -5.11 1.39 -17.41
N ASP A 106 -4.71 2.67 -17.47
CA ASP A 106 -5.64 3.79 -17.45
C ASP A 106 -6.46 3.85 -18.73
N ARG A 107 -7.78 3.88 -18.58
CA ARG A 107 -8.73 3.92 -19.67
C ARG A 107 -10.07 4.49 -19.17
N MET A 108 -10.72 5.29 -20.01
CA MET A 108 -12.11 5.69 -19.73
C MET A 108 -13.01 4.45 -19.63
N LEU A 109 -13.93 4.45 -18.67
CA LEU A 109 -14.80 3.30 -18.37
C LEU A 109 -15.48 2.73 -19.62
N THR A 110 -15.94 3.59 -20.53
CA THR A 110 -16.62 3.20 -21.77
C THR A 110 -15.73 2.45 -22.77
N ASN A 111 -14.41 2.51 -22.60
CA ASN A 111 -13.44 1.94 -23.54
C ASN A 111 -12.50 0.93 -22.86
N MET A 112 -12.74 0.63 -21.57
CA MET A 112 -11.90 -0.28 -20.79
C MET A 112 -12.18 -1.73 -21.21
N GLU A 113 -11.13 -2.45 -21.54
CA GLU A 113 -11.18 -3.87 -21.89
C GLU A 113 -11.09 -4.76 -20.63
N GLU A 114 -11.65 -5.97 -20.69
CA GLU A 114 -11.67 -6.92 -19.58
C GLU A 114 -10.26 -7.19 -19.02
N HIS A 115 -9.28 -7.41 -19.90
CA HIS A 115 -7.90 -7.66 -19.49
C HIS A 115 -7.23 -6.47 -18.76
N GLU A 116 -7.63 -5.22 -19.08
CA GLU A 116 -7.13 -4.01 -18.43
C GLU A 116 -7.66 -3.91 -16.98
N TRP A 117 -8.91 -4.38 -16.77
CA TRP A 117 -9.47 -4.52 -15.43
C TRP A 117 -8.81 -5.66 -14.65
N ASP A 118 -8.75 -6.85 -15.23
CA ASP A 118 -8.26 -8.06 -14.56
C ASP A 118 -6.79 -7.95 -14.17
N ASP A 119 -5.94 -7.42 -15.04
CA ASP A 119 -4.51 -7.19 -14.76
C ASP A 119 -4.31 -6.28 -13.54
N VAL A 120 -5.07 -5.17 -13.47
CA VAL A 120 -4.97 -4.22 -12.36
C VAL A 120 -5.48 -4.86 -11.07
N MET A 121 -6.62 -5.53 -11.10
CA MET A 121 -7.17 -6.24 -9.94
C MET A 121 -6.22 -7.34 -9.45
N ARG A 122 -5.62 -8.09 -10.35
CA ARG A 122 -4.66 -9.14 -10.05
C ARG A 122 -3.42 -8.61 -9.35
N VAL A 123 -2.79 -7.58 -9.91
CA VAL A 123 -1.53 -7.06 -9.35
C VAL A 123 -1.77 -6.28 -8.06
N HIS A 124 -2.79 -5.43 -8.01
CA HIS A 124 -3.02 -4.57 -6.85
C HIS A 124 -3.78 -5.27 -5.74
N LEU A 125 -5.02 -5.71 -6.00
CA LEU A 125 -5.90 -6.19 -4.94
C LEU A 125 -5.52 -7.63 -4.52
N LYS A 126 -5.42 -8.56 -5.48
CA LYS A 126 -4.97 -9.91 -5.19
C LYS A 126 -3.50 -9.93 -4.75
N GLY A 127 -2.63 -9.10 -5.36
CA GLY A 127 -1.22 -8.97 -4.99
C GLY A 127 -0.97 -8.31 -3.63
N THR A 128 -1.97 -7.63 -3.04
CA THR A 128 -1.99 -7.23 -1.63
C THR A 128 -2.52 -8.36 -0.75
N PHE A 129 -3.61 -9.01 -1.16
CA PHE A 129 -4.27 -10.06 -0.39
C PHE A 129 -3.39 -11.30 -0.21
N ALA A 130 -2.81 -11.85 -1.29
CA ALA A 130 -2.11 -13.13 -1.24
C ALA A 130 -0.86 -13.10 -0.33
N PRO A 131 0.07 -12.13 -0.45
CA PRO A 131 1.18 -12.01 0.50
C PRO A 131 0.72 -11.78 1.93
N SER A 132 -0.28 -10.89 2.13
CA SER A 132 -0.83 -10.60 3.47
C SER A 132 -1.42 -11.84 4.13
N ARG A 133 -2.15 -12.66 3.37
CA ARG A 133 -2.73 -13.92 3.88
C ARG A 133 -1.65 -14.90 4.31
N HIS A 134 -0.56 -15.04 3.53
CA HIS A 134 0.52 -15.96 3.89
C HIS A 134 1.33 -15.46 5.09
N ALA A 135 1.64 -14.17 5.15
CA ALA A 135 2.27 -13.55 6.31
C ALA A 135 1.40 -13.66 7.57
N ALA A 136 0.10 -13.39 7.46
CA ALA A 136 -0.84 -13.51 8.57
C ALA A 136 -0.95 -14.94 9.11
N ALA A 137 -0.91 -15.96 8.23
CA ALA A 137 -0.89 -17.36 8.66
C ALA A 137 0.39 -17.68 9.45
N HIS A 138 1.55 -17.24 8.96
CA HIS A 138 2.82 -17.39 9.67
C HIS A 138 2.77 -16.71 11.06
N TRP A 139 2.33 -15.48 11.14
CA TRP A 139 2.24 -14.73 12.41
C TRP A 139 1.22 -15.33 13.38
N ARG A 140 0.09 -15.84 12.89
CA ARG A 140 -0.86 -16.58 13.73
C ARG A 140 -0.21 -17.82 14.36
N ASP A 141 0.52 -18.60 13.56
CA ASP A 141 1.13 -19.83 14.02
C ASP A 141 2.32 -19.54 14.96
N GLU A 142 3.08 -18.47 14.67
CA GLU A 142 4.13 -17.98 15.55
C GLU A 142 3.57 -17.46 16.90
N SER A 143 2.46 -16.69 16.87
CA SER A 143 1.77 -16.24 18.07
C SER A 143 1.32 -17.38 18.96
N LYS A 144 0.83 -18.49 18.36
CA LYS A 144 0.49 -19.72 19.10
C LYS A 144 1.74 -20.37 19.69
N ARG A 145 2.81 -20.44 18.92
CA ARG A 145 4.08 -21.09 19.34
C ARG A 145 4.71 -20.38 20.53
N ILE A 146 4.69 -19.03 20.54
CA ILE A 146 5.28 -18.24 21.65
C ILE A 146 4.29 -17.99 22.81
N GLY A 147 3.02 -18.37 22.64
CA GLY A 147 1.97 -18.13 23.65
C GLY A 147 1.62 -16.66 23.86
N GLY A 148 1.85 -15.79 22.86
CA GLY A 148 1.64 -14.35 23.00
C GLY A 148 1.60 -13.61 21.65
N PRO A 149 1.39 -12.29 21.66
CA PRO A 149 1.33 -11.50 20.44
C PRO A 149 2.69 -11.40 19.76
N VAL A 150 2.71 -11.50 18.42
CA VAL A 150 3.85 -11.12 17.60
C VAL A 150 3.81 -9.61 17.35
N LYS A 151 4.93 -9.05 16.87
CA LYS A 151 5.00 -7.62 16.50
C LYS A 151 5.00 -7.44 14.98
N GLY A 152 4.07 -8.12 14.30
CA GLY A 152 3.94 -8.08 12.84
C GLY A 152 3.41 -6.75 12.32
N ARG A 153 3.80 -6.35 11.11
CA ARG A 153 3.35 -5.12 10.44
C ARG A 153 2.97 -5.42 8.99
N ILE A 154 1.79 -5.02 8.57
CA ILE A 154 1.40 -4.94 7.17
C ILE A 154 1.20 -3.47 6.81
N ILE A 155 1.87 -3.03 5.75
CA ILE A 155 1.70 -1.69 5.21
C ILE A 155 1.32 -1.83 3.74
N ASN A 156 0.09 -1.48 3.42
CA ASN A 156 -0.47 -1.56 2.09
C ASN A 156 -0.30 -0.22 1.35
N THR A 157 -0.36 -0.24 0.03
CA THR A 157 -0.31 0.98 -0.78
C THR A 157 -1.66 1.22 -1.44
N SER A 158 -2.45 2.15 -0.89
CA SER A 158 -3.66 2.71 -1.48
C SER A 158 -3.30 3.87 -2.42
N SER A 159 -4.25 4.73 -2.75
CA SER A 159 -4.06 5.91 -3.62
C SER A 159 -5.18 6.91 -3.39
N THR A 160 -4.89 8.20 -3.63
CA THR A 160 -5.92 9.24 -3.75
C THR A 160 -6.97 8.90 -4.82
N SER A 161 -6.58 8.19 -5.89
CA SER A 161 -7.53 7.68 -6.90
C SER A 161 -8.57 6.73 -6.33
N GLY A 162 -8.19 5.90 -5.34
CA GLY A 162 -9.10 4.99 -4.66
C GLY A 162 -9.89 5.65 -3.53
N LEU A 163 -9.40 6.76 -2.98
CA LEU A 163 -10.06 7.46 -1.87
C LEU A 163 -11.03 8.53 -2.37
N TYR A 164 -10.67 9.25 -3.45
CA TYR A 164 -11.39 10.42 -3.92
C TYR A 164 -11.89 10.29 -5.37
N GLY A 165 -11.45 9.27 -6.09
CA GLY A 165 -11.77 9.05 -7.50
C GLY A 165 -10.85 9.81 -8.44
N ASN A 166 -10.52 9.20 -9.59
CA ASN A 166 -9.77 9.82 -10.67
C ASN A 166 -10.33 9.36 -12.02
N VAL A 167 -10.61 10.31 -12.90
CA VAL A 167 -11.16 10.02 -14.24
C VAL A 167 -10.17 9.18 -15.04
N GLY A 168 -10.66 8.14 -15.73
CA GLY A 168 -9.83 7.22 -16.50
C GLY A 168 -9.16 6.10 -15.68
N GLN A 169 -9.40 6.03 -14.37
CA GLN A 169 -8.81 5.04 -13.46
C GLN A 169 -9.86 4.21 -12.71
N THR A 170 -10.92 3.80 -13.37
CA THR A 170 -11.99 3.03 -12.71
C THR A 170 -11.48 1.70 -12.15
N ASN A 171 -10.63 0.97 -12.88
CA ASN A 171 -9.97 -0.26 -12.44
C ASN A 171 -9.00 0.00 -11.27
N TYR A 172 -8.07 0.93 -11.45
CA TYR A 172 -7.06 1.28 -10.46
C TYR A 172 -7.70 1.86 -9.19
N GLY A 173 -8.64 2.80 -9.35
CA GLY A 173 -9.39 3.39 -8.24
C GLY A 173 -10.15 2.34 -7.43
N ALA A 174 -10.86 1.43 -8.11
CA ALA A 174 -11.58 0.32 -7.46
C ALA A 174 -10.62 -0.59 -6.67
N ALA A 175 -9.49 -0.99 -7.26
CA ALA A 175 -8.49 -1.81 -6.59
C ALA A 175 -7.92 -1.11 -5.35
N LYS A 176 -7.59 0.19 -5.44
CA LYS A 176 -7.02 0.99 -4.36
C LYS A 176 -8.02 1.30 -3.24
N ALA A 177 -9.30 1.49 -3.56
CA ALA A 177 -10.40 1.54 -2.59
C ALA A 177 -10.57 0.20 -1.88
N GLY A 178 -10.52 -0.92 -2.62
CA GLY A 178 -10.53 -2.27 -2.07
C GLY A 178 -9.39 -2.52 -1.09
N ILE A 179 -8.19 -2.03 -1.39
CA ILE A 179 -7.03 -2.12 -0.47
C ILE A 179 -7.26 -1.31 0.81
N ALA A 180 -7.87 -0.13 0.74
CA ALA A 180 -8.22 0.65 1.94
C ALA A 180 -9.22 -0.09 2.83
N ALA A 181 -10.27 -0.68 2.25
CA ALA A 181 -11.24 -1.51 2.95
C ALA A 181 -10.60 -2.78 3.54
N PHE A 182 -9.78 -3.51 2.75
CA PHE A 182 -9.00 -4.66 3.20
C PHE A 182 -8.14 -4.31 4.42
N THR A 183 -7.48 -3.16 4.41
CA THR A 183 -6.62 -2.69 5.51
C THR A 183 -7.40 -2.58 6.82
N ILE A 184 -8.59 -1.98 6.79
CA ILE A 184 -9.45 -1.80 7.98
C ILE A 184 -9.92 -3.15 8.53
N ILE A 185 -10.33 -4.07 7.65
CA ILE A 185 -10.83 -5.39 8.04
C ILE A 185 -9.70 -6.24 8.61
N ALA A 186 -8.58 -6.34 7.88
CA ALA A 186 -7.42 -7.13 8.30
C ALA A 186 -6.81 -6.61 9.63
N ALA A 187 -6.83 -5.30 9.86
CA ALA A 187 -6.41 -4.71 11.13
C ALA A 187 -7.23 -5.24 12.33
N ARG A 188 -8.53 -5.41 12.15
CA ARG A 188 -9.43 -5.95 13.19
C ARG A 188 -9.21 -7.44 13.42
N GLU A 189 -9.09 -8.21 12.33
CA GLU A 189 -8.89 -9.67 12.39
C GLU A 189 -7.55 -10.06 13.03
N LEU A 190 -6.48 -9.31 12.71
CA LEU A 190 -5.11 -9.65 13.10
C LEU A 190 -4.68 -9.04 14.44
N ARG A 191 -5.47 -8.12 15.01
CA ARG A 191 -5.18 -7.45 16.27
C ARG A 191 -4.85 -8.42 17.41
N ARG A 192 -5.60 -9.52 17.51
CA ARG A 192 -5.40 -10.55 18.55
C ARG A 192 -4.05 -11.24 18.49
N TYR A 193 -3.37 -11.20 17.35
CA TYR A 193 -2.02 -11.74 17.16
C TYR A 193 -0.93 -10.68 17.34
N GLY A 194 -1.27 -9.42 17.62
CA GLY A 194 -0.33 -8.31 17.76
C GLY A 194 0.16 -7.75 16.43
N VAL A 195 -0.55 -8.02 15.34
CA VAL A 195 -0.24 -7.48 14.00
C VAL A 195 -1.00 -6.20 13.75
N THR A 196 -0.30 -5.13 13.35
CA THR A 196 -0.93 -3.91 12.85
C THR A 196 -1.01 -3.92 11.33
N VAL A 197 -2.09 -3.36 10.79
CA VAL A 197 -2.29 -3.24 9.35
C VAL A 197 -2.69 -1.81 9.02
N ASN A 198 -1.87 -1.12 8.23
CA ASN A 198 -2.13 0.24 7.78
C ASN A 198 -1.95 0.36 6.27
N ALA A 199 -2.41 1.44 5.69
CA ALA A 199 -2.16 1.76 4.29
C ALA A 199 -1.51 3.14 4.16
N ILE A 200 -0.64 3.28 3.17
CA ILE A 200 -0.12 4.55 2.71
C ILE A 200 -0.83 4.94 1.40
N SER A 201 -1.16 6.22 1.24
CA SER A 201 -1.58 6.82 -0.02
C SER A 201 -0.48 7.77 -0.47
N PRO A 202 0.47 7.32 -1.32
CA PRO A 202 1.62 8.11 -1.68
C PRO A 202 1.27 9.22 -2.67
N THR A 203 1.90 10.39 -2.51
CA THR A 203 1.92 11.44 -3.53
C THR A 203 3.36 11.66 -3.95
N ALA A 204 3.79 10.98 -5.01
CA ALA A 204 5.18 10.96 -5.46
C ALA A 204 5.27 11.01 -6.99
N LEU A 205 6.35 11.57 -7.50
CA LEU A 205 6.72 11.48 -8.91
C LEU A 205 7.41 10.13 -9.13
N THR A 206 6.82 9.31 -9.97
CA THR A 206 7.34 7.99 -10.35
C THR A 206 7.12 7.80 -11.84
N ARG A 207 7.65 6.73 -12.42
CA ARG A 207 7.34 6.35 -13.81
C ARG A 207 5.84 6.28 -14.12
N MET A 208 5.01 5.96 -13.11
CA MET A 208 3.55 5.92 -13.23
C MET A 208 2.91 7.30 -13.36
N THR A 209 3.56 8.35 -12.86
CA THR A 209 3.04 9.72 -12.82
C THR A 209 3.87 10.69 -13.66
N GLU A 210 4.99 10.22 -14.20
CA GLU A 210 5.86 10.98 -15.10
C GLU A 210 5.13 11.22 -16.44
N GLY A 211 5.14 12.46 -16.90
CA GLY A 211 4.49 12.84 -18.16
C GLY A 211 3.03 13.25 -18.06
N LEU A 212 2.35 13.14 -16.91
CA LEU A 212 0.97 13.59 -16.75
C LEU A 212 0.84 15.13 -16.85
N ARG A 213 1.86 15.87 -16.47
CA ARG A 213 2.00 17.31 -16.66
C ARG A 213 3.46 17.74 -16.58
N GLN A 214 3.79 18.89 -17.15
CA GLN A 214 5.10 19.51 -16.90
C GLN A 214 5.16 20.02 -15.45
N LEU A 215 6.23 19.65 -14.75
CA LEU A 215 6.51 20.06 -13.37
C LEU A 215 7.76 20.93 -13.32
N THR A 216 7.74 21.95 -12.46
CA THR A 216 8.95 22.70 -12.10
C THR A 216 9.92 21.83 -11.30
N GLU A 217 11.19 22.24 -11.19
CA GLU A 217 12.17 21.50 -10.39
C GLU A 217 11.79 21.46 -8.91
N ASP A 218 11.21 22.52 -8.36
CA ASP A 218 10.71 22.55 -6.99
C ASP A 218 9.54 21.57 -6.79
N GLU A 219 8.61 21.49 -7.73
CA GLU A 219 7.52 20.50 -7.69
C GLU A 219 8.03 19.07 -7.80
N LYS A 220 9.06 18.81 -8.61
CA LYS A 220 9.72 17.50 -8.69
C LYS A 220 10.38 17.15 -7.37
N ALA A 221 11.11 18.09 -6.76
CA ALA A 221 11.77 17.87 -5.48
C ALA A 221 10.78 17.55 -4.34
N LEU A 222 9.63 18.24 -4.29
CA LEU A 222 8.55 17.95 -3.33
C LEU A 222 7.87 16.60 -3.57
N ARG A 223 7.88 16.10 -4.82
CA ARG A 223 7.29 14.81 -5.22
C ARG A 223 8.30 13.68 -5.26
N ASP A 224 9.53 13.88 -4.82
CA ASP A 224 10.53 12.81 -4.75
C ASP A 224 9.98 11.62 -3.93
N PRO A 225 10.05 10.39 -4.44
CA PRO A 225 9.55 9.19 -3.76
C PRO A 225 10.10 8.98 -2.35
N ARG A 226 11.29 9.49 -2.05
CA ARG A 226 11.92 9.40 -0.73
C ARG A 226 11.08 9.99 0.40
N TRP A 227 10.22 10.98 0.12
CA TRP A 227 9.39 11.66 1.13
C TRP A 227 8.24 10.81 1.67
N VAL A 228 7.87 9.74 0.97
CA VAL A 228 6.86 8.78 1.44
C VAL A 228 7.44 7.82 2.47
N SER A 229 8.70 7.44 2.30
CA SER A 229 9.33 6.36 3.04
C SER A 229 9.49 6.60 4.55
N PRO A 230 9.71 7.82 5.09
CA PRO A 230 9.77 8.04 6.53
C PRO A 230 8.52 7.57 7.28
N THR A 231 7.33 7.86 6.75
CA THR A 231 6.07 7.40 7.35
C THR A 231 5.97 5.87 7.32
N VAL A 232 6.37 5.22 6.23
CA VAL A 232 6.35 3.77 6.09
C VAL A 232 7.31 3.11 7.07
N VAL A 233 8.53 3.63 7.21
CA VAL A 233 9.54 3.11 8.17
C VAL A 233 9.08 3.27 9.61
N TYR A 234 8.45 4.38 9.96
CA TYR A 234 7.84 4.55 11.28
C TYR A 234 6.75 3.51 11.53
N LEU A 235 5.81 3.33 10.59
CA LEU A 235 4.76 2.31 10.71
C LEU A 235 5.33 0.87 10.75
N ALA A 236 6.49 0.64 10.17
CA ALA A 236 7.21 -0.65 10.22
C ALA A 236 7.91 -0.89 11.56
N SER A 237 8.09 0.12 12.39
CA SER A 237 8.78 0.03 13.69
C SER A 237 7.91 -0.59 14.78
N GLU A 238 8.53 -0.90 15.93
CA GLU A 238 7.79 -1.31 17.13
C GLU A 238 7.04 -0.15 17.78
N GLU A 239 7.51 1.09 17.59
CA GLU A 239 6.90 2.30 18.17
C GLU A 239 5.48 2.57 17.65
N ALA A 240 5.13 2.06 16.45
CA ALA A 240 3.81 2.22 15.85
C ALA A 240 2.82 1.08 16.23
N GLN A 241 2.99 0.42 17.38
CA GLN A 241 2.15 -0.70 17.81
C GLN A 241 0.68 -0.33 18.05
N ASP A 242 0.40 0.89 18.36
CA ASP A 242 -0.94 1.45 18.63
C ASP A 242 -1.64 1.96 17.36
N ILE A 243 -0.90 2.11 16.24
CA ILE A 243 -1.44 2.61 14.97
C ILE A 243 -1.85 1.43 14.09
N THR A 244 -3.15 1.25 13.90
CA THR A 244 -3.70 0.18 13.06
C THR A 244 -5.04 0.56 12.43
N GLY A 245 -5.33 0.03 11.23
CA GLY A 245 -6.57 0.29 10.49
C GLY A 245 -6.64 1.70 9.90
N ARG A 246 -5.50 2.35 9.64
CA ARG A 246 -5.44 3.71 9.13
C ARG A 246 -4.93 3.76 7.70
N VAL A 247 -5.44 4.76 6.96
CA VAL A 247 -4.89 5.18 5.68
C VAL A 247 -4.21 6.52 5.88
N ILE A 248 -2.93 6.60 5.55
CA ILE A 248 -2.11 7.81 5.74
C ILE A 248 -1.60 8.28 4.38
N GLN A 249 -1.96 9.49 4.00
CA GLN A 249 -1.40 10.15 2.82
C GLN A 249 -0.04 10.74 3.17
N ALA A 250 0.96 10.52 2.32
CA ALA A 250 2.31 11.07 2.51
C ALA A 250 2.96 11.45 1.18
N GLY A 251 3.73 12.52 1.21
CA GLY A 251 4.41 13.13 0.06
C GLY A 251 3.93 14.55 -0.23
N MET A 252 4.55 15.23 -1.16
CA MET A 252 4.27 16.65 -1.48
C MET A 252 4.30 17.57 -0.25
N GLY A 253 5.26 17.37 0.65
CA GLY A 253 5.40 18.18 1.86
C GLY A 253 4.30 17.99 2.91
N ARG A 254 3.48 16.94 2.81
CA ARG A 254 2.35 16.70 3.71
C ARG A 254 2.34 15.26 4.24
N ILE A 255 1.84 15.12 5.47
CA ILE A 255 1.38 13.85 6.04
C ILE A 255 -0.02 14.11 6.58
N ALA A 256 -1.00 13.31 6.16
CA ALA A 256 -2.39 13.44 6.59
C ALA A 256 -3.00 12.07 6.87
N VAL A 257 -3.88 11.99 7.85
CA VAL A 257 -4.69 10.79 8.11
C VAL A 257 -6.00 10.92 7.34
N CYS A 258 -6.30 9.96 6.47
CA CYS A 258 -7.58 9.87 5.80
C CYS A 258 -8.60 9.22 6.75
N GLU A 259 -9.65 9.95 7.12
CA GLU A 259 -10.58 9.52 8.18
C GLU A 259 -11.47 8.35 7.78
N GLY A 260 -11.72 8.13 6.50
CA GLY A 260 -12.58 7.07 5.98
C GLY A 260 -14.08 7.39 6.09
N TRP A 261 -14.91 6.36 5.85
CA TRP A 261 -16.36 6.50 5.85
C TRP A 261 -16.90 6.69 7.27
N ARG A 262 -17.71 7.73 7.44
CA ARG A 262 -18.47 8.03 8.65
C ARG A 262 -19.94 8.18 8.29
N ARG A 263 -20.85 7.75 9.18
CA ARG A 263 -22.28 8.05 9.01
C ARG A 263 -22.48 9.55 9.21
N GLY A 264 -23.13 10.19 8.24
CA GLY A 264 -23.50 11.60 8.28
C GLY A 264 -24.88 11.83 8.86
N ALA A 265 -25.68 12.69 8.22
CA ALA A 265 -27.07 12.93 8.58
C ALA A 265 -27.89 11.64 8.54
N GLU A 266 -28.82 11.52 9.48
CA GLU A 266 -29.66 10.33 9.67
C GLU A 266 -31.11 10.75 9.89
N VAL A 267 -32.05 9.99 9.35
CA VAL A 267 -33.49 10.13 9.53
C VAL A 267 -34.11 8.74 9.71
N ASN A 268 -35.34 8.70 10.22
CA ASN A 268 -36.09 7.46 10.31
C ASN A 268 -36.45 6.93 8.90
N GLN A 269 -36.52 5.61 8.78
CA GLN A 269 -36.96 4.98 7.52
C GLN A 269 -38.43 5.27 7.22
N VAL A 270 -38.76 5.36 5.93
CA VAL A 270 -40.12 5.56 5.42
C VAL A 270 -40.42 4.52 4.35
N ALA A 271 -41.69 4.21 4.16
CA ALA A 271 -42.10 3.21 3.15
C ALA A 271 -42.40 3.83 1.78
N ASP A 272 -42.77 5.11 1.74
CA ASP A 272 -43.10 5.78 0.47
C ASP A 272 -41.80 6.26 -0.24
N PRO A 273 -41.58 5.87 -1.52
CA PRO A 273 -40.37 6.25 -2.26
C PRO A 273 -40.23 7.77 -2.50
N ARG A 274 -41.36 8.51 -2.61
CA ARG A 274 -41.32 9.98 -2.81
C ARG A 274 -40.92 10.69 -1.52
N GLU A 275 -41.43 10.24 -0.39
CA GLU A 275 -41.01 10.72 0.94
C GLU A 275 -39.53 10.42 1.17
N ALA A 276 -39.08 9.17 0.87
CA ALA A 276 -37.66 8.80 0.94
C ALA A 276 -36.79 9.72 0.06
N GLY A 277 -37.24 10.05 -1.16
CA GLY A 277 -36.55 10.98 -2.05
C GLY A 277 -36.42 12.39 -1.49
N THR A 278 -37.44 12.89 -0.82
CA THR A 278 -37.41 14.19 -0.13
C THR A 278 -36.40 14.19 1.02
N LEU A 279 -36.45 13.19 1.88
CA LEU A 279 -35.53 13.04 3.03
C LEU A 279 -34.07 12.89 2.57
N VAL A 280 -33.81 12.13 1.49
CA VAL A 280 -32.45 12.01 0.93
C VAL A 280 -31.92 13.38 0.47
N ARG A 281 -32.73 14.20 -0.22
CA ARG A 281 -32.32 15.56 -0.64
C ARG A 281 -32.02 16.47 0.55
N GLU A 282 -32.84 16.41 1.59
CA GLU A 282 -32.61 17.17 2.81
C GLU A 282 -31.32 16.74 3.53
N MET A 283 -31.02 15.42 3.55
CA MET A 283 -29.76 14.93 4.08
C MET A 283 -28.57 15.38 3.24
N MET A 284 -28.68 15.34 1.91
CA MET A 284 -27.62 15.80 1.00
C MET A 284 -27.24 17.28 1.21
N ALA A 285 -28.18 18.10 1.65
CA ALA A 285 -27.89 19.52 1.99
C ALA A 285 -27.08 19.68 3.29
N ARG A 286 -26.95 18.64 4.10
CA ARG A 286 -26.26 18.64 5.42
C ARG A 286 -24.94 17.88 5.45
N VAL A 287 -24.64 17.12 4.42
CA VAL A 287 -23.39 16.35 4.34
C VAL A 287 -22.31 17.12 3.60
N ARG A 288 -21.05 16.80 3.90
CA ARG A 288 -19.91 17.32 3.15
C ARG A 288 -19.95 16.81 1.72
N LYS A 289 -19.53 17.63 0.79
CA LYS A 289 -19.32 17.21 -0.59
C LYS A 289 -18.19 16.18 -0.70
N ASN A 290 -18.14 15.46 -1.81
CA ASN A 290 -17.00 14.58 -2.07
C ASN A 290 -15.71 15.37 -2.23
N SER A 291 -14.59 14.77 -1.86
CA SER A 291 -13.28 15.38 -2.05
C SER A 291 -12.71 15.06 -3.42
N GLY A 292 -11.98 16.01 -3.98
CA GLY A 292 -11.14 15.82 -5.15
C GLY A 292 -9.80 15.14 -4.82
N MET A 293 -8.97 14.93 -5.83
CA MET A 293 -7.65 14.28 -5.72
C MET A 293 -6.67 14.99 -4.77
N ASP A 294 -6.89 16.25 -4.50
CA ASP A 294 -6.14 17.08 -3.54
C ASP A 294 -6.63 16.93 -2.10
N GLY A 295 -7.75 16.24 -1.89
CA GLY A 295 -8.41 16.05 -0.60
C GLY A 295 -9.32 17.22 -0.18
N LEU A 296 -9.52 18.23 -1.05
CA LEU A 296 -10.45 19.35 -0.82
C LEU A 296 -11.83 19.01 -1.36
N GLU A 297 -12.88 19.66 -0.82
CA GLU A 297 -14.25 19.45 -1.29
C GLU A 297 -14.38 19.87 -2.76
N LEU A 298 -15.11 19.08 -3.55
CA LEU A 298 -15.47 19.42 -4.93
C LEU A 298 -16.55 20.52 -4.93
N ASP A 299 -16.53 21.40 -5.93
CA ASP A 299 -17.51 22.47 -6.13
C ASP A 299 -18.95 21.96 -6.36
#